data_e1bf17eed1b51d752b26c203b73b2a3c
#
_entry.id   e1bf17eed1b51d752b26c203b73b2a3c
#
_cell.length_a   1.000
_cell.length_b   1.000
_cell.length_c   1.000
_cell.angle_alpha   90.00
_cell.angle_beta   90.00
_cell.angle_gamma   90.00
#
_symmetry.space_group_name_H-M   'P 1'
#
loop_
_entity.id
_entity.type
_entity.pdbx_description
1 polymer ?
#
loop_
_entity_poly.entity_id
_entity_poly.type
_entity_poly.pdbx_seq_one_letter_code
_entity_poly.pdbx_strand_id
1 'polypeptide(L)'
;MTIALVALAAPIAAVADSGSSKSAKKQLPPTFIAPSLLAKAQSSPRELVPVIIQSIEGDSRAASAFKDVEKGDALLGIEKDREVMKGRYKFIGSVAVTLQAGKLKHLARVPGLTVTPDSVVRLTALPSSSHIWPTASGVRPLWSTSYNTAPKAPAIAIVDSGIDKNRLDFEGRVVEEKVITTLPNNSSGDGRGHGTFVAGIAAGNAPGLAGASPTSDLISLDVMDDSGMARTSDVIAAAEWIYQNRQARNIRVANFSLHATNPSNFTRDPLDQAVEKLWFGGVVVVAASGNYGLPDGPSGVKYAPGNDPFVITVGAVDLEGSVRPARHDVPNWSAYGYTYDGFQKPEVSAAGRYMVGPVPALATLKSDKPDNVLTSTTMRLSGTSFSSPIVAGAAAQILARHPDWTPDQVKGALMLTARFIPDADPGQAGVGEINAERATTRPNPPNPNAALNRFVKAAPSGSGVVFDAASWESAAKSSVSWDSVSWSDVSWTDASWQSVSWSDASWQSVSWTDVSWSDNLTLADVSFEDNAELEVGSPAEGDYVMTPEDEAAAILEGLFDPTRVEPTPAPDASLDLPSDAQVQVPLP
;
A
#
# COMPACT_ATOMS: atom_id res chain seq x y z
N MET A 1 -59.73 -28.57 0.94
CA MET A 1 -58.96 -29.75 0.55
C MET A 1 -57.62 -29.66 1.24
N THR A 2 -57.53 -30.35 2.38
CA THR A 2 -56.44 -30.22 3.35
C THR A 2 -55.46 -31.37 3.09
N ILE A 3 -54.19 -31.07 2.85
CA ILE A 3 -53.14 -32.08 2.76
C ILE A 3 -52.26 -31.97 4.00
N ALA A 4 -52.29 -33.02 4.78
CA ALA A 4 -51.49 -33.19 5.99
C ALA A 4 -50.07 -33.63 5.65
N LEU A 5 -49.08 -33.01 6.29
CA LEU A 5 -47.68 -33.42 6.25
C LEU A 5 -47.42 -34.37 7.42
N VAL A 6 -47.06 -35.60 7.11
CA VAL A 6 -46.66 -36.62 8.09
C VAL A 6 -45.15 -36.54 8.28
N ALA A 7 -44.71 -36.22 9.49
CA ALA A 7 -43.33 -36.31 9.91
C ALA A 7 -43.00 -37.73 10.37
N LEU A 8 -42.07 -38.42 9.70
CA LEU A 8 -41.50 -39.67 10.18
C LEU A 8 -40.23 -39.38 11.00
N ALA A 9 -40.31 -39.67 12.28
CA ALA A 9 -39.14 -39.73 13.16
C ALA A 9 -38.59 -41.17 13.13
N ALA A 10 -37.32 -41.35 12.83
CA ALA A 10 -36.59 -42.60 12.95
C ALA A 10 -35.66 -42.56 14.18
N PRO A 11 -35.52 -43.67 14.94
CA PRO A 11 -34.75 -43.68 16.18
C PRO A 11 -33.25 -43.82 15.91
N ILE A 12 -32.47 -43.07 16.69
CA ILE A 12 -31.00 -43.15 16.72
C ILE A 12 -30.62 -44.40 17.55
N ALA A 13 -30.05 -45.40 16.91
CA ALA A 13 -29.35 -46.48 17.59
C ALA A 13 -27.88 -46.11 17.75
N ALA A 14 -27.44 -45.93 18.99
CA ALA A 14 -26.03 -45.79 19.33
C ALA A 14 -25.34 -47.17 19.21
N VAL A 15 -24.44 -47.27 18.25
CA VAL A 15 -23.45 -48.35 18.19
C VAL A 15 -22.10 -47.74 18.55
N ALA A 16 -21.59 -48.13 19.72
CA ALA A 16 -20.21 -47.87 20.11
C ALA A 16 -19.33 -48.87 19.33
N ASP A 17 -18.57 -48.38 18.36
CA ASP A 17 -17.53 -49.18 17.74
C ASP A 17 -16.17 -48.57 18.13
N SER A 18 -15.40 -49.38 18.88
CA SER A 18 -14.01 -49.14 19.24
C SER A 18 -13.13 -49.55 18.07
N GLY A 19 -12.93 -48.64 17.12
CA GLY A 19 -12.08 -48.84 15.97
C GLY A 19 -11.09 -47.69 15.81
N SER A 20 -9.81 -48.02 15.86
CA SER A 20 -8.64 -47.17 15.68
C SER A 20 -8.88 -45.98 14.72
N SER A 21 -8.71 -44.75 15.21
CA SER A 21 -8.75 -43.55 14.39
C SER A 21 -7.56 -43.53 13.42
N LYS A 22 -7.76 -44.04 12.21
CA LYS A 22 -6.90 -43.65 11.08
C LYS A 22 -7.13 -42.16 10.87
N SER A 23 -6.13 -41.35 11.22
CA SER A 23 -6.07 -39.94 10.90
C SER A 23 -6.55 -39.73 9.46
N ALA A 24 -7.69 -39.09 9.27
CA ALA A 24 -8.19 -38.72 7.97
C ALA A 24 -7.12 -37.81 7.34
N LYS A 25 -6.48 -38.24 6.25
CA LYS A 25 -5.52 -37.42 5.51
C LYS A 25 -6.25 -36.15 5.09
N LYS A 26 -5.85 -35.00 5.63
CA LYS A 26 -6.39 -33.69 5.29
C LYS A 26 -6.28 -33.51 3.77
N GLN A 27 -7.41 -33.46 3.07
CA GLN A 27 -7.43 -33.29 1.63
C GLN A 27 -6.99 -31.87 1.31
N LEU A 28 -5.89 -31.73 0.57
CA LEU A 28 -5.35 -30.43 0.17
C LEU A 28 -6.21 -29.85 -0.97
N PRO A 29 -6.39 -28.51 -1.03
CA PRO A 29 -7.13 -27.89 -2.13
C PRO A 29 -6.39 -28.10 -3.47
N PRO A 30 -7.11 -28.02 -4.60
CA PRO A 30 -6.49 -28.00 -5.92
C PRO A 30 -5.45 -26.88 -6.04
N THR A 31 -4.43 -27.07 -6.86
CA THR A 31 -3.45 -26.03 -7.13
C THR A 31 -4.06 -24.90 -7.94
N PHE A 32 -3.85 -23.68 -7.48
CA PHE A 32 -4.13 -22.47 -8.23
C PHE A 32 -2.89 -22.06 -9.04
N ILE A 33 -3.09 -21.74 -10.32
CA ILE A 33 -2.07 -21.11 -11.17
C ILE A 33 -2.72 -19.87 -11.80
N ALA A 34 -2.06 -18.72 -11.66
CA ALA A 34 -2.56 -17.45 -12.19
C ALA A 34 -2.91 -17.58 -13.70
N PRO A 35 -4.06 -17.04 -14.16
CA PRO A 35 -4.51 -17.17 -15.55
C PRO A 35 -3.48 -16.67 -16.58
N SER A 36 -2.74 -15.60 -16.27
CA SER A 36 -1.66 -15.07 -17.12
C SER A 36 -0.53 -16.09 -17.35
N LEU A 37 -0.17 -16.87 -16.33
CA LEU A 37 0.82 -17.94 -16.43
C LEU A 37 0.30 -19.11 -17.27
N LEU A 38 -0.98 -19.46 -17.17
CA LEU A 38 -1.58 -20.51 -17.99
C LEU A 38 -1.63 -20.09 -19.46
N ALA A 39 -1.98 -18.83 -19.75
CA ALA A 39 -1.91 -18.29 -21.11
C ALA A 39 -0.48 -18.35 -21.67
N LYS A 40 0.52 -17.96 -20.85
CA LYS A 40 1.94 -18.04 -21.23
C LYS A 40 2.40 -19.47 -21.47
N ALA A 41 1.96 -20.43 -20.67
CA ALA A 41 2.27 -21.86 -20.84
C ALA A 41 1.71 -22.43 -22.15
N GLN A 42 0.63 -21.85 -22.68
CA GLN A 42 0.03 -22.24 -23.96
C GLN A 42 0.73 -21.57 -25.14
N SER A 43 0.94 -20.25 -25.06
CA SER A 43 1.49 -19.45 -26.17
C SER A 43 3.00 -19.57 -26.33
N SER A 44 3.74 -19.67 -25.22
CA SER A 44 5.21 -19.63 -25.19
C SER A 44 5.80 -20.64 -24.20
N PRO A 45 5.60 -21.96 -24.39
CA PRO A 45 5.93 -22.97 -23.38
C PRO A 45 7.42 -23.10 -23.05
N ARG A 46 8.31 -22.63 -23.93
CA ARG A 46 9.77 -22.65 -23.72
C ARG A 46 10.30 -21.37 -23.05
N GLU A 47 9.48 -20.35 -22.94
CA GLU A 47 9.88 -19.10 -22.30
C GLU A 47 10.11 -19.30 -20.80
N LEU A 48 11.17 -18.69 -20.30
CA LEU A 48 11.48 -18.67 -18.87
C LEU A 48 10.59 -17.63 -18.18
N VAL A 49 9.80 -18.07 -17.22
CA VAL A 49 8.92 -17.20 -16.45
C VAL A 49 9.36 -17.19 -14.98
N PRO A 50 9.57 -16.03 -14.38
CA PRO A 50 9.74 -15.89 -12.95
C PRO A 50 8.40 -16.07 -12.25
N VAL A 51 8.35 -16.97 -11.26
CA VAL A 51 7.13 -17.27 -10.51
C VAL A 51 7.40 -17.43 -9.02
N ILE A 52 6.38 -17.17 -8.21
CA ILE A 52 6.35 -17.49 -6.79
C ILE A 52 5.46 -18.73 -6.62
N ILE A 53 6.02 -19.78 -6.06
CA ILE A 53 5.31 -21.00 -5.68
C ILE A 53 5.11 -20.98 -4.18
N GLN A 54 3.87 -20.96 -3.74
CA GLN A 54 3.49 -20.99 -2.35
C GLN A 54 2.79 -22.30 -2.00
N SER A 55 2.99 -22.79 -0.80
CA SER A 55 2.31 -23.97 -0.29
C SER A 55 1.73 -23.73 1.09
N ILE A 56 0.51 -24.19 1.32
CA ILE A 56 -0.12 -24.19 2.64
C ILE A 56 0.62 -25.09 3.65
N GLU A 57 1.49 -25.98 3.16
CA GLU A 57 2.35 -26.84 3.98
C GLU A 57 3.75 -26.25 4.20
N GLY A 58 3.98 -25.01 3.74
CA GLY A 58 5.22 -24.26 3.95
C GLY A 58 6.20 -24.32 2.77
N ASP A 59 7.27 -23.50 2.87
CA ASP A 59 8.29 -23.29 1.84
C ASP A 59 9.05 -24.57 1.45
N SER A 60 9.20 -25.51 2.36
CA SER A 60 9.84 -26.80 2.08
C SER A 60 9.04 -27.64 1.08
N ARG A 61 7.71 -27.58 1.17
CA ARG A 61 6.82 -28.26 0.21
C ARG A 61 6.85 -27.56 -1.15
N ALA A 62 6.80 -26.22 -1.17
CA ALA A 62 6.94 -25.43 -2.39
C ALA A 62 8.29 -25.71 -3.10
N ALA A 63 9.39 -25.72 -2.34
CA ALA A 63 10.72 -26.05 -2.86
C ALA A 63 10.82 -27.49 -3.39
N SER A 64 10.15 -28.44 -2.73
CA SER A 64 10.12 -29.85 -3.21
C SER A 64 9.35 -29.95 -4.53
N ALA A 65 8.20 -29.28 -4.63
CA ALA A 65 7.40 -29.26 -5.86
C ALA A 65 8.19 -28.70 -7.06
N PHE A 66 8.98 -27.64 -6.85
CA PHE A 66 9.88 -27.11 -7.87
C PHE A 66 10.96 -28.12 -8.28
N LYS A 67 11.65 -28.72 -7.30
CA LYS A 67 12.68 -29.75 -7.56
C LYS A 67 12.16 -30.99 -8.27
N ASP A 68 10.91 -31.37 -8.03
CA ASP A 68 10.29 -32.51 -8.71
C ASP A 68 10.00 -32.19 -10.19
N VAL A 69 9.74 -30.92 -10.51
CA VAL A 69 9.66 -30.43 -11.89
C VAL A 69 11.03 -30.47 -12.58
N GLU A 70 12.10 -30.04 -11.88
CA GLU A 70 13.48 -30.11 -12.42
C GLU A 70 13.94 -31.55 -12.71
N LYS A 71 13.60 -32.51 -11.82
CA LYS A 71 13.98 -33.91 -12.01
C LYS A 71 13.35 -34.55 -13.24
N GLY A 72 12.15 -34.14 -13.63
CA GLY A 72 11.48 -34.61 -14.84
C GLY A 72 12.28 -34.34 -16.11
N ASP A 73 13.10 -33.30 -16.14
CA ASP A 73 13.95 -32.92 -17.29
C ASP A 73 15.22 -33.70 -17.39
N ALA A 74 15.82 -34.06 -16.27
CA ALA A 74 17.03 -34.88 -16.26
C ALA A 74 16.80 -36.25 -16.92
N LEU A 75 15.56 -36.73 -16.90
CA LEU A 75 15.17 -37.98 -17.60
C LEU A 75 14.95 -37.79 -19.11
N LEU A 76 14.80 -36.55 -19.59
CA LEU A 76 14.52 -36.22 -20.99
C LEU A 76 15.72 -35.60 -21.73
N GLY A 77 16.89 -35.47 -21.08
CA GLY A 77 18.11 -34.92 -21.70
C GLY A 77 18.05 -33.42 -22.02
N ILE A 78 17.19 -32.64 -21.33
CA ILE A 78 17.05 -31.20 -21.53
C ILE A 78 18.08 -30.47 -20.69
N GLU A 79 18.81 -29.53 -21.31
CA GLU A 79 19.85 -28.73 -20.65
C GLU A 79 19.38 -28.01 -19.41
N LYS A 80 20.14 -28.19 -18.33
CA LYS A 80 19.83 -27.77 -16.93
C LYS A 80 20.03 -26.28 -16.63
N ASP A 81 20.51 -25.47 -17.56
CA ASP A 81 21.26 -24.25 -17.23
C ASP A 81 20.45 -22.95 -17.01
N ARG A 82 19.12 -23.00 -16.95
CA ARG A 82 18.32 -21.76 -16.84
C ARG A 82 17.23 -21.73 -15.77
N GLU A 83 17.02 -22.82 -15.05
CA GLU A 83 16.01 -22.88 -13.99
C GLU A 83 16.68 -22.68 -12.65
N VAL A 84 16.29 -21.61 -11.94
CA VAL A 84 16.98 -21.19 -10.71
C VAL A 84 15.97 -20.88 -9.62
N MET A 85 16.23 -21.43 -8.43
CA MET A 85 15.56 -20.97 -7.22
C MET A 85 16.25 -19.70 -6.72
N LYS A 86 15.54 -18.56 -6.76
CA LYS A 86 16.06 -17.26 -6.35
C LYS A 86 15.95 -17.01 -4.85
N GLY A 87 14.91 -17.52 -4.21
CA GLY A 87 14.68 -17.29 -2.79
C GLY A 87 13.70 -18.26 -2.13
N ARG A 88 13.76 -18.34 -0.80
CA ARG A 88 12.83 -19.09 0.04
C ARG A 88 12.28 -18.19 1.13
N TYR A 89 10.97 -18.08 1.21
CA TYR A 89 10.26 -17.19 2.14
C TYR A 89 9.43 -18.01 3.11
N LYS A 90 10.08 -18.44 4.20
CA LYS A 90 9.45 -19.26 5.25
C LYS A 90 8.22 -18.62 5.87
N PHE A 91 8.26 -17.33 5.96
CA PHE A 91 7.25 -16.49 6.59
C PHE A 91 5.86 -16.57 5.88
N ILE A 92 5.82 -16.80 4.56
CA ILE A 92 4.58 -17.04 3.79
C ILE A 92 4.54 -18.45 3.14
N GLY A 93 5.50 -19.32 3.44
CA GLY A 93 5.53 -20.68 2.94
C GLY A 93 5.82 -20.78 1.44
N SER A 94 6.67 -19.90 0.87
CA SER A 94 6.88 -19.81 -0.57
C SER A 94 8.34 -19.86 -1.01
N VAL A 95 8.51 -20.05 -2.32
CA VAL A 95 9.80 -19.93 -3.03
C VAL A 95 9.64 -19.10 -4.29
N ALA A 96 10.60 -18.23 -4.59
CA ALA A 96 10.72 -17.57 -5.89
C ALA A 96 11.64 -18.39 -6.80
N VAL A 97 11.15 -18.72 -7.99
CA VAL A 97 11.87 -19.55 -8.97
C VAL A 97 11.70 -19.01 -10.37
N THR A 98 12.66 -19.31 -11.24
CA THR A 98 12.48 -19.13 -12.69
C THR A 98 12.37 -20.52 -13.33
N LEU A 99 11.32 -20.75 -14.13
CA LEU A 99 11.11 -22.02 -14.82
C LEU A 99 10.50 -21.81 -16.21
N GLN A 100 10.57 -22.81 -17.08
CA GLN A 100 9.89 -22.75 -18.37
C GLN A 100 8.36 -22.78 -18.19
N ALA A 101 7.65 -21.90 -18.90
CA ALA A 101 6.20 -21.76 -18.77
C ALA A 101 5.42 -23.07 -18.99
N GLY A 102 5.88 -23.93 -19.93
CA GLY A 102 5.26 -25.23 -20.18
C GLY A 102 5.30 -26.21 -19.01
N LYS A 103 6.19 -25.97 -18.03
CA LYS A 103 6.33 -26.80 -16.82
C LYS A 103 5.29 -26.50 -15.75
N LEU A 104 4.59 -25.37 -15.83
CA LEU A 104 3.49 -25.03 -14.93
C LEU A 104 2.41 -26.11 -14.88
N LYS A 105 2.19 -26.84 -15.99
CA LYS A 105 1.29 -28.00 -16.04
C LYS A 105 1.63 -29.12 -15.05
N HIS A 106 2.91 -29.26 -14.69
CA HIS A 106 3.34 -30.26 -13.71
C HIS A 106 3.02 -29.79 -12.30
N LEU A 107 3.22 -28.49 -12.00
CA LEU A 107 2.82 -27.90 -10.72
C LEU A 107 1.29 -27.97 -10.51
N ALA A 108 0.50 -27.83 -11.57
CA ALA A 108 -0.96 -27.95 -11.50
C ALA A 108 -1.47 -29.30 -10.93
N ARG A 109 -0.62 -30.34 -10.98
CA ARG A 109 -0.95 -31.66 -10.46
C ARG A 109 -0.61 -31.87 -8.99
N VAL A 110 0.06 -30.92 -8.37
CA VAL A 110 0.50 -31.01 -6.97
C VAL A 110 -0.50 -30.24 -6.11
N PRO A 111 -1.36 -30.88 -5.31
CA PRO A 111 -2.38 -30.18 -4.55
C PRO A 111 -1.77 -29.29 -3.46
N GLY A 112 -2.48 -28.21 -3.12
CA GLY A 112 -2.11 -27.26 -2.05
C GLY A 112 -1.08 -26.21 -2.44
N LEU A 113 -0.85 -26.00 -3.76
CA LEU A 113 0.01 -24.92 -4.24
C LEU A 113 -0.79 -23.74 -4.76
N THR A 114 -0.20 -22.55 -4.63
CA THR A 114 -0.57 -21.33 -5.35
C THR A 114 0.66 -20.88 -6.14
N VAL A 115 0.48 -20.65 -7.45
CA VAL A 115 1.56 -20.25 -8.36
C VAL A 115 1.18 -18.94 -9.03
N THR A 116 1.94 -17.89 -8.74
CA THR A 116 1.72 -16.53 -9.24
C THR A 116 2.96 -16.01 -9.95
N PRO A 117 2.84 -15.01 -10.85
CA PRO A 117 4.00 -14.36 -11.43
C PRO A 117 4.86 -13.70 -10.35
N ASP A 118 6.20 -13.83 -10.45
CA ASP A 118 7.14 -12.92 -9.78
C ASP A 118 7.25 -11.66 -10.65
N SER A 119 6.30 -10.76 -10.44
CA SER A 119 6.06 -9.61 -11.30
C SER A 119 6.98 -8.44 -10.96
N VAL A 120 7.11 -7.52 -11.89
CA VAL A 120 7.77 -6.24 -11.66
C VAL A 120 6.84 -5.32 -10.87
N VAL A 121 7.40 -4.60 -9.90
CA VAL A 121 6.73 -3.58 -9.11
C VAL A 121 7.26 -2.22 -9.53
N ARG A 122 6.40 -1.23 -9.76
CA ARG A 122 6.76 0.10 -10.26
C ARG A 122 6.33 1.19 -9.29
N LEU A 123 7.10 2.28 -9.30
CA LEU A 123 6.75 3.54 -8.64
C LEU A 123 5.82 4.38 -9.51
N THR A 124 5.02 5.20 -8.87
CA THR A 124 4.10 6.12 -9.54
C THR A 124 4.22 7.52 -8.92
N ALA A 125 4.50 8.57 -9.72
CA ALA A 125 4.64 9.94 -9.24
C ALA A 125 4.37 10.99 -10.33
N LEU A 126 3.70 12.09 -9.99
CA LEU A 126 3.41 13.28 -10.80
C LEU A 126 3.57 14.60 -10.01
N PRO A 127 3.77 15.78 -10.64
CA PRO A 127 4.34 16.96 -9.96
C PRO A 127 3.43 17.89 -9.13
N SER A 128 3.93 18.45 -8.08
CA SER A 128 3.99 19.75 -7.35
C SER A 128 3.13 20.03 -6.10
N SER A 129 3.46 20.72 -5.21
CA SER A 129 3.66 21.50 -3.99
C SER A 129 2.53 21.83 -3.01
N SER A 130 2.70 21.75 -1.73
CA SER A 130 2.60 22.82 -0.70
C SER A 130 2.77 22.33 0.72
N HIS A 131 3.43 23.11 1.58
CA HIS A 131 3.68 22.78 3.00
C HIS A 131 2.49 22.97 3.93
N ILE A 132 1.28 23.16 3.42
CA ILE A 132 0.07 23.21 4.24
C ILE A 132 -0.43 21.81 4.65
N TRP A 133 0.04 20.75 3.98
CA TRP A 133 -0.41 19.39 4.23
C TRP A 133 -0.22 18.90 5.68
N PRO A 134 0.83 19.32 6.45
CA PRO A 134 0.92 18.90 7.84
C PRO A 134 -0.20 19.45 8.71
N THR A 135 -0.72 20.63 8.39
CA THR A 135 -1.91 21.20 9.06
C THR A 135 -3.18 20.53 8.55
N ALA A 136 -3.29 20.35 7.24
CA ALA A 136 -4.44 19.70 6.62
C ALA A 136 -4.64 18.26 7.12
N SER A 137 -3.60 17.45 7.22
CA SER A 137 -3.66 16.07 7.74
C SER A 137 -3.76 15.95 9.25
N GLY A 138 -3.69 17.08 9.99
CA GLY A 138 -3.71 17.09 11.45
C GLY A 138 -2.46 16.50 12.11
N VAL A 139 -1.32 16.36 11.40
CA VAL A 139 -0.08 15.88 12.02
C VAL A 139 0.71 16.99 12.71
N ARG A 140 0.60 18.24 12.24
CA ARG A 140 1.34 19.38 12.79
C ARG A 140 1.07 19.62 14.28
N PRO A 141 -0.15 19.54 14.82
CA PRO A 141 -0.40 19.69 16.25
C PRO A 141 0.25 18.60 17.09
N LEU A 142 0.58 17.45 16.50
CA LEU A 142 1.23 16.33 17.18
C LEU A 142 2.74 16.53 17.32
N TRP A 143 3.32 17.43 16.55
CA TRP A 143 4.69 17.89 16.74
C TRP A 143 4.70 18.77 18.00
N SER A 144 5.26 18.30 19.07
CA SER A 144 5.39 19.11 20.27
C SER A 144 6.10 20.45 19.95
N THR A 145 5.62 21.54 20.51
CA THR A 145 6.28 22.87 20.46
C THR A 145 7.69 22.82 21.05
N SER A 146 8.00 21.75 21.77
CA SER A 146 9.33 21.40 22.25
C SER A 146 9.55 19.94 21.86
N TYR A 147 10.37 19.66 20.84
CA TYR A 147 10.72 18.31 20.37
C TYR A 147 11.14 17.34 21.49
N ASN A 148 11.56 17.86 22.63
CA ASN A 148 12.01 17.07 23.77
C ASN A 148 10.87 16.52 24.65
N THR A 149 9.61 16.91 24.44
CA THR A 149 8.47 16.48 25.26
C THR A 149 7.47 15.60 24.50
N ALA A 150 7.58 15.49 23.17
CA ALA A 150 6.75 14.56 22.42
C ALA A 150 7.21 13.11 22.72
N PRO A 151 6.28 12.16 22.90
CA PRO A 151 6.65 10.77 23.04
C PRO A 151 7.39 10.32 21.78
N LYS A 152 8.48 9.53 21.95
CA LYS A 152 9.23 8.99 20.82
C LYS A 152 8.32 8.04 20.05
N ALA A 153 8.10 8.34 18.77
CA ALA A 153 7.31 7.48 17.90
C ALA A 153 8.11 6.21 17.53
N PRO A 154 7.42 5.11 17.24
CA PRO A 154 8.06 3.88 16.76
C PRO A 154 8.75 4.09 15.41
N ALA A 155 9.62 3.16 15.03
CA ALA A 155 10.29 3.17 13.75
C ALA A 155 9.30 2.91 12.60
N ILE A 156 9.53 3.58 11.48
CA ILE A 156 8.81 3.40 10.21
C ILE A 156 9.74 2.69 9.23
N ALA A 157 9.33 1.54 8.72
CA ALA A 157 10.00 0.87 7.62
C ALA A 157 9.52 1.45 6.28
N ILE A 158 10.43 1.88 5.44
CA ILE A 158 10.19 2.38 4.08
C ILE A 158 10.64 1.30 3.11
N VAL A 159 9.68 0.66 2.43
CA VAL A 159 9.92 -0.35 1.40
C VAL A 159 9.85 0.34 0.05
N ASP A 160 11.00 0.71 -0.49
CA ASP A 160 11.10 1.63 -1.62
C ASP A 160 12.47 1.48 -2.34
N SER A 161 12.98 2.52 -2.98
CA SER A 161 14.25 2.57 -3.69
C SER A 161 15.48 2.91 -2.83
N GLY A 162 15.37 2.75 -1.51
CA GLY A 162 16.43 3.14 -0.58
C GLY A 162 16.20 4.51 0.05
N ILE A 163 17.12 4.95 0.92
CA ILE A 163 17.12 6.28 1.54
C ILE A 163 18.55 6.81 1.55
N ASP A 164 18.77 8.04 1.10
CA ASP A 164 20.03 8.75 1.32
C ASP A 164 20.14 9.19 2.79
N LYS A 165 20.67 8.30 3.63
CA LYS A 165 20.77 8.50 5.08
C LYS A 165 21.64 9.66 5.52
N ASN A 166 22.54 10.12 4.64
CA ASN A 166 23.50 11.18 4.97
C ASN A 166 22.87 12.59 4.89
N ARG A 167 21.62 12.68 4.51
CA ARG A 167 20.91 13.95 4.43
C ARG A 167 20.60 14.49 5.83
N LEU A 168 20.70 15.81 5.95
CA LEU A 168 20.32 16.53 7.17
C LEU A 168 18.85 16.38 7.53
N ASP A 169 18.00 16.07 6.53
CA ASP A 169 16.57 15.80 6.72
C ASP A 169 16.30 14.67 7.73
N PHE A 170 17.24 13.78 7.91
CA PHE A 170 17.06 12.60 8.76
C PHE A 170 17.87 12.62 10.06
N GLU A 171 18.90 13.47 10.18
CA GLU A 171 19.72 13.66 11.40
C GLU A 171 20.19 12.34 12.04
N GLY A 172 20.58 11.35 11.21
CA GLY A 172 21.03 10.03 11.69
C GLY A 172 19.90 9.08 12.11
N ARG A 173 18.64 9.43 11.91
CA ARG A 173 17.48 8.58 12.22
C ARG A 173 17.20 7.46 11.20
N VAL A 174 17.94 7.35 10.12
CA VAL A 174 17.97 6.13 9.30
C VAL A 174 18.90 5.14 10.02
N VAL A 175 18.32 4.31 10.87
CA VAL A 175 19.04 3.45 11.81
C VAL A 175 19.38 2.07 11.25
N GLU A 176 18.79 1.70 10.13
CA GLU A 176 19.07 0.46 9.41
C GLU A 176 18.87 0.65 7.91
N GLU A 177 19.73 0.02 7.11
CA GLU A 177 19.65 -0.02 5.66
C GLU A 177 19.84 -1.46 5.18
N LYS A 178 18.96 -1.91 4.31
CA LYS A 178 19.03 -3.21 3.64
C LYS A 178 18.80 -3.04 2.15
N VAL A 179 19.78 -3.41 1.36
CA VAL A 179 19.63 -3.62 -0.07
C VAL A 179 19.11 -5.03 -0.26
N ILE A 180 17.94 -5.16 -0.83
CA ILE A 180 17.20 -6.42 -1.01
C ILE A 180 16.99 -6.70 -2.49
N THR A 181 16.91 -5.66 -3.32
CA THR A 181 16.69 -5.82 -4.75
C THR A 181 17.67 -6.81 -5.38
N THR A 182 17.14 -7.67 -6.23
CA THR A 182 17.91 -8.60 -7.05
C THR A 182 18.11 -8.10 -8.48
N LEU A 183 17.58 -6.92 -8.78
CA LEU A 183 17.75 -6.28 -10.07
C LEU A 183 19.15 -5.67 -10.20
N PRO A 184 19.74 -5.68 -11.42
CA PRO A 184 20.96 -4.94 -11.69
C PRO A 184 20.71 -3.43 -11.68
N ASN A 185 21.78 -2.63 -11.66
CA ASN A 185 21.76 -1.19 -11.75
C ASN A 185 21.09 -0.51 -10.54
N ASN A 186 21.40 -0.99 -9.36
CA ASN A 186 21.04 -0.34 -8.10
C ASN A 186 22.28 0.35 -7.50
N SER A 187 22.21 1.66 -7.37
CA SER A 187 23.26 2.48 -6.75
C SER A 187 23.11 2.47 -5.22
N SER A 188 24.22 2.59 -4.51
CA SER A 188 24.23 2.64 -3.05
C SER A 188 23.46 3.86 -2.52
N GLY A 189 22.64 3.64 -1.53
CA GLY A 189 21.79 4.66 -0.90
C GLY A 189 20.40 4.70 -1.53
N ASP A 190 20.17 5.66 -2.41
CA ASP A 190 18.91 5.78 -3.17
C ASP A 190 19.23 6.37 -4.54
N GLY A 191 19.55 5.52 -5.49
CA GLY A 191 19.87 5.95 -6.87
C GLY A 191 18.65 6.47 -7.63
N ARG A 192 17.44 6.04 -7.26
CA ARG A 192 16.19 6.55 -7.84
C ARG A 192 15.78 7.89 -7.26
N GLY A 193 15.84 8.05 -5.94
CA GLY A 193 15.43 9.25 -5.23
C GLY A 193 13.99 9.24 -4.71
N HIS A 194 13.20 8.23 -5.04
CA HIS A 194 11.81 8.14 -4.61
C HIS A 194 11.71 7.78 -3.13
N GLY A 195 12.47 6.80 -2.65
CA GLY A 195 12.44 6.38 -1.26
C GLY A 195 12.91 7.47 -0.28
N THR A 196 13.91 8.28 -0.68
CA THR A 196 14.32 9.47 0.09
C THR A 196 13.21 10.50 0.18
N PHE A 197 12.46 10.71 -0.90
CA PHE A 197 11.32 11.62 -0.91
C PHE A 197 10.20 11.11 0.01
N VAL A 198 9.83 9.86 -0.12
CA VAL A 198 8.83 9.17 0.74
C VAL A 198 9.24 9.23 2.21
N ALA A 199 10.49 8.92 2.52
CA ALA A 199 11.03 9.00 3.88
C ALA A 199 10.98 10.43 4.45
N GLY A 200 11.24 11.43 3.60
CA GLY A 200 11.13 12.85 3.96
C GLY A 200 9.71 13.23 4.39
N ILE A 201 8.69 12.78 3.64
CA ILE A 201 7.28 13.01 3.99
C ILE A 201 6.89 12.23 5.26
N ALA A 202 7.34 10.98 5.40
CA ALA A 202 7.01 10.17 6.56
C ALA A 202 7.62 10.74 7.84
N ALA A 203 8.92 11.08 7.82
CA ALA A 203 9.67 11.37 9.05
C ALA A 203 10.84 12.35 8.86
N GLY A 204 10.85 13.17 7.81
CA GLY A 204 11.85 14.25 7.66
C GLY A 204 11.80 15.23 8.83
N ASN A 205 12.94 15.90 9.11
CA ASN A 205 13.05 16.88 10.19
C ASN A 205 13.74 18.18 9.76
N ALA A 206 13.88 18.42 8.45
CA ALA A 206 14.45 19.65 7.95
C ALA A 206 13.52 20.85 8.23
N PRO A 207 14.07 22.03 8.58
CA PRO A 207 13.27 23.22 8.78
C PRO A 207 12.41 23.53 7.54
N GLY A 208 11.11 23.71 7.75
CA GLY A 208 10.14 23.97 6.68
C GLY A 208 9.75 22.73 5.85
N LEU A 209 10.37 21.57 6.06
CA LEU A 209 10.11 20.30 5.37
C LEU A 209 9.90 19.14 6.35
N ALA A 210 9.43 19.41 7.57
CA ALA A 210 9.17 18.36 8.54
C ALA A 210 8.09 17.41 8.05
N GLY A 211 8.35 16.11 8.15
CA GLY A 211 7.45 15.03 7.79
C GLY A 211 6.36 14.79 8.84
N ALA A 212 5.51 13.79 8.60
CA ALA A 212 4.37 13.51 9.46
C ALA A 212 4.78 13.06 10.87
N SER A 213 5.91 12.34 11.02
CA SER A 213 6.46 11.89 12.31
C SER A 213 7.95 12.22 12.44
N PRO A 214 8.32 13.48 12.69
CA PRO A 214 9.73 13.93 12.68
C PRO A 214 10.61 13.28 13.74
N THR A 215 10.06 12.54 14.69
CA THR A 215 10.79 11.85 15.77
C THR A 215 10.95 10.35 15.53
N SER A 216 10.35 9.79 14.50
CA SER A 216 10.47 8.37 14.16
C SER A 216 11.87 8.05 13.63
N ASP A 217 12.40 6.90 14.06
CA ASP A 217 13.52 6.27 13.37
C ASP A 217 13.02 5.68 12.03
N LEU A 218 13.88 5.60 11.04
CA LEU A 218 13.60 5.07 9.72
C LEU A 218 14.41 3.80 9.46
N ILE A 219 13.77 2.83 8.84
CA ILE A 219 14.39 1.61 8.33
C ILE A 219 14.29 1.67 6.80
N SER A 220 15.41 1.69 6.12
CA SER A 220 15.49 1.70 4.66
C SER A 220 15.55 0.27 4.13
N LEU A 221 14.54 -0.13 3.37
CA LEU A 221 14.49 -1.42 2.69
C LEU A 221 14.45 -1.16 1.19
N ASP A 222 15.62 -1.23 0.57
CA ASP A 222 15.82 -0.95 -0.83
C ASP A 222 15.50 -2.20 -1.66
N VAL A 223 14.34 -2.17 -2.31
CA VAL A 223 13.79 -3.26 -3.12
C VAL A 223 13.81 -2.96 -4.63
N MET A 224 14.28 -1.77 -5.03
CA MET A 224 14.21 -1.28 -6.41
C MET A 224 15.59 -1.05 -7.01
N ASP A 225 15.64 -0.99 -8.33
CA ASP A 225 16.79 -0.48 -9.07
C ASP A 225 16.68 1.05 -9.29
N ASP A 226 17.70 1.65 -9.89
CA ASP A 226 17.76 3.10 -10.17
C ASP A 226 16.70 3.58 -11.19
N SER A 227 16.02 2.67 -11.88
CA SER A 227 14.87 2.99 -12.73
C SER A 227 13.53 2.95 -11.98
N GLY A 228 13.53 2.55 -10.70
CA GLY A 228 12.34 2.44 -9.86
C GLY A 228 11.56 1.15 -10.08
N MET A 229 12.23 0.10 -10.52
CA MET A 229 11.65 -1.21 -10.75
C MET A 229 12.00 -2.16 -9.60
N ALA A 230 11.05 -3.01 -9.20
CA ALA A 230 11.25 -4.04 -8.21
C ALA A 230 10.70 -5.40 -8.69
N ARG A 231 11.11 -6.46 -8.02
CA ARG A 231 10.43 -7.76 -8.13
C ARG A 231 9.52 -7.96 -6.93
N THR A 232 8.38 -8.58 -7.15
CA THR A 232 7.45 -8.96 -6.05
C THR A 232 8.18 -9.80 -4.98
N SER A 233 9.09 -10.69 -5.40
CA SER A 233 9.92 -11.48 -4.48
C SER A 233 10.82 -10.64 -3.57
N ASP A 234 11.35 -9.53 -4.08
CA ASP A 234 12.21 -8.63 -3.30
C ASP A 234 11.37 -7.84 -2.28
N VAL A 235 10.16 -7.42 -2.67
CA VAL A 235 9.21 -6.76 -1.76
C VAL A 235 8.74 -7.73 -0.65
N ILE A 236 8.48 -9.00 -0.99
CA ILE A 236 8.16 -10.04 0.01
C ILE A 236 9.35 -10.27 0.96
N ALA A 237 10.58 -10.28 0.45
CA ALA A 237 11.77 -10.43 1.28
C ALA A 237 11.93 -9.24 2.25
N ALA A 238 11.58 -8.02 1.82
CA ALA A 238 11.52 -6.86 2.70
C ALA A 238 10.48 -7.03 3.81
N ALA A 239 9.28 -7.48 3.47
CA ALA A 239 8.24 -7.78 4.45
C ALA A 239 8.68 -8.87 5.45
N GLU A 240 9.32 -9.92 4.97
CA GLU A 240 9.89 -10.97 5.85
C GLU A 240 10.95 -10.38 6.80
N TRP A 241 11.84 -9.55 6.30
CA TRP A 241 12.86 -8.89 7.13
C TRP A 241 12.22 -8.00 8.21
N ILE A 242 11.20 -7.19 7.85
CA ILE A 242 10.44 -6.38 8.82
C ILE A 242 9.86 -7.29 9.90
N TYR A 243 9.16 -8.36 9.51
CA TYR A 243 8.53 -9.29 10.44
C TYR A 243 9.53 -9.89 11.44
N GLN A 244 10.70 -10.27 10.98
CA GLN A 244 11.75 -10.85 11.81
C GLN A 244 12.37 -9.83 12.79
N ASN A 245 12.47 -8.56 12.38
CA ASN A 245 13.19 -7.52 13.12
C ASN A 245 12.28 -6.53 13.86
N ARG A 246 10.94 -6.61 13.69
CA ARG A 246 9.98 -5.63 14.20
C ARG A 246 10.09 -5.35 15.70
N GLN A 247 10.33 -6.37 16.51
CA GLN A 247 10.48 -6.20 17.96
C GLN A 247 11.83 -5.58 18.31
N ALA A 248 12.92 -6.10 17.77
CA ALA A 248 14.27 -5.65 18.08
C ALA A 248 14.53 -4.19 17.62
N ARG A 249 13.87 -3.75 16.56
CA ARG A 249 14.00 -2.40 15.99
C ARG A 249 12.80 -1.50 16.27
N ASN A 250 11.85 -1.94 17.11
CA ASN A 250 10.59 -1.23 17.39
C ASN A 250 9.87 -0.76 16.12
N ILE A 251 9.79 -1.61 15.08
CA ILE A 251 9.09 -1.32 13.84
C ILE A 251 7.61 -1.59 14.06
N ARG A 252 6.80 -0.54 14.05
CA ARG A 252 5.35 -0.64 14.23
C ARG A 252 4.56 -0.13 13.02
N VAL A 253 5.26 0.45 12.04
CA VAL A 253 4.66 0.95 10.81
C VAL A 253 5.54 0.55 9.63
N ALA A 254 4.94 0.13 8.51
CA ALA A 254 5.60 -0.14 7.24
C ALA A 254 4.86 0.57 6.12
N ASN A 255 5.57 1.33 5.30
CA ASN A 255 5.04 2.07 4.17
C ASN A 255 5.46 1.41 2.85
N PHE A 256 4.48 1.17 1.99
CA PHE A 256 4.63 0.60 0.65
C PHE A 256 4.10 1.62 -0.36
N SER A 257 4.96 2.52 -0.82
CA SER A 257 4.64 3.52 -1.86
C SER A 257 4.81 2.91 -3.25
N LEU A 258 4.26 1.72 -3.46
CA LEU A 258 4.43 0.90 -4.66
C LEU A 258 3.23 -0.02 -4.89
N HIS A 259 3.12 -0.58 -6.09
CA HIS A 259 2.15 -1.64 -6.39
C HIS A 259 2.70 -2.65 -7.40
N ALA A 260 2.18 -3.88 -7.36
CA ALA A 260 2.44 -4.88 -8.39
C ALA A 260 1.82 -4.46 -9.74
N THR A 261 2.35 -4.95 -10.84
CA THR A 261 1.86 -4.63 -12.20
C THR A 261 0.83 -5.63 -12.73
N ASN A 262 0.64 -6.77 -12.04
CA ASN A 262 -0.39 -7.74 -12.38
C ASN A 262 -1.53 -7.65 -11.37
N PRO A 263 -2.77 -7.49 -11.83
CA PRO A 263 -3.92 -7.47 -10.94
C PRO A 263 -4.13 -8.86 -10.32
N SER A 264 -4.55 -8.89 -9.07
CA SER A 264 -4.65 -10.13 -8.28
C SER A 264 -5.81 -10.09 -7.28
N ASN A 265 -6.23 -11.28 -6.86
CA ASN A 265 -7.08 -11.45 -5.69
C ASN A 265 -6.21 -11.52 -4.43
N PHE A 266 -6.57 -10.78 -3.38
CA PHE A 266 -5.76 -10.76 -2.15
C PHE A 266 -5.59 -12.16 -1.53
N THR A 267 -6.60 -13.02 -1.64
CA THR A 267 -6.56 -14.39 -1.14
C THR A 267 -5.52 -15.27 -1.83
N ARG A 268 -5.00 -14.86 -2.97
CA ARG A 268 -4.10 -15.63 -3.83
C ARG A 268 -2.75 -14.95 -4.07
N ASP A 269 -2.64 -13.67 -3.74
CA ASP A 269 -1.43 -12.91 -3.97
C ASP A 269 -0.42 -13.12 -2.83
N PRO A 270 0.81 -13.53 -3.12
CA PRO A 270 1.80 -13.75 -2.08
C PRO A 270 2.31 -12.45 -1.43
N LEU A 271 2.22 -11.31 -2.13
CA LEU A 271 2.57 -10.02 -1.53
C LEU A 271 1.48 -9.57 -0.53
N ASP A 272 0.19 -9.76 -0.87
CA ASP A 272 -0.90 -9.52 0.07
C ASP A 272 -0.75 -10.39 1.32
N GLN A 273 -0.48 -11.67 1.16
CA GLN A 273 -0.21 -12.55 2.31
C GLN A 273 1.02 -12.13 3.13
N ALA A 274 2.02 -11.51 2.49
CA ALA A 274 3.19 -10.99 3.20
C ALA A 274 2.84 -9.77 4.05
N VAL A 275 2.05 -8.83 3.52
CA VAL A 275 1.62 -7.65 4.29
C VAL A 275 0.59 -8.00 5.37
N GLU A 276 -0.29 -9.00 5.13
CA GLU A 276 -1.13 -9.57 6.19
C GLU A 276 -0.30 -10.11 7.37
N LYS A 277 0.82 -10.78 7.08
CA LYS A 277 1.72 -11.26 8.13
C LYS A 277 2.31 -10.14 8.98
N LEU A 278 2.61 -9.00 8.36
CA LEU A 278 3.04 -7.80 9.08
C LEU A 278 1.90 -7.27 9.95
N TRP A 279 0.69 -7.16 9.38
CA TRP A 279 -0.49 -6.67 10.07
C TRP A 279 -0.82 -7.49 11.32
N PHE A 280 -0.90 -8.81 11.16
CA PHE A 280 -1.15 -9.74 12.28
C PHE A 280 0.04 -9.82 13.25
N GLY A 281 1.23 -9.43 12.80
CA GLY A 281 2.43 -9.29 13.63
C GLY A 281 2.48 -7.98 14.43
N GLY A 282 1.45 -7.11 14.34
CA GLY A 282 1.34 -5.86 15.06
C GLY A 282 2.03 -4.66 14.36
N VAL A 283 2.32 -4.78 13.07
CA VAL A 283 2.86 -3.68 12.24
C VAL A 283 1.72 -3.09 11.40
N VAL A 284 1.47 -1.80 11.53
CA VAL A 284 0.54 -1.07 10.67
C VAL A 284 1.14 -0.99 9.28
N VAL A 285 0.47 -1.57 8.30
CA VAL A 285 0.88 -1.49 6.89
C VAL A 285 0.07 -0.41 6.20
N VAL A 286 0.77 0.49 5.52
CA VAL A 286 0.19 1.57 4.73
C VAL A 286 0.64 1.42 3.29
N ALA A 287 -0.30 1.39 2.35
CA ALA A 287 -0.05 1.19 0.94
C ALA A 287 -0.66 2.33 0.10
N ALA A 288 -0.01 2.68 -1.00
CA ALA A 288 -0.56 3.59 -1.99
C ALA A 288 -1.68 2.90 -2.79
N SER A 289 -2.77 3.63 -3.12
CA SER A 289 -3.86 3.09 -3.94
C SER A 289 -3.48 2.91 -5.42
N GLY A 290 -2.49 3.66 -5.90
CA GLY A 290 -2.04 3.70 -7.28
C GLY A 290 -2.44 4.99 -8.01
N ASN A 291 -1.76 5.28 -9.13
CA ASN A 291 -1.99 6.49 -9.92
C ASN A 291 -2.55 6.18 -11.32
N TYR A 292 -3.31 5.12 -11.41
CA TYR A 292 -4.01 4.65 -12.62
C TYR A 292 -5.54 4.91 -12.54
N GLY A 293 -5.94 5.97 -11.83
CA GLY A 293 -7.32 6.45 -11.80
C GLY A 293 -7.82 6.84 -13.19
N LEU A 294 -9.13 6.84 -13.37
CA LEU A 294 -9.78 7.15 -14.63
C LEU A 294 -10.57 8.47 -14.51
N PRO A 295 -10.63 9.29 -15.58
CA PRO A 295 -11.38 10.54 -15.55
C PRO A 295 -12.88 10.37 -15.32
N ASP A 296 -13.45 9.27 -15.79
CA ASP A 296 -14.89 9.08 -15.90
C ASP A 296 -15.43 7.98 -14.98
N GLY A 297 -14.75 7.70 -13.86
CA GLY A 297 -15.25 6.74 -12.87
C GLY A 297 -14.17 5.90 -12.18
N PRO A 298 -14.58 4.89 -11.41
CA PRO A 298 -13.66 4.11 -10.62
C PRO A 298 -12.78 3.17 -11.48
N SER A 299 -11.47 3.24 -11.29
CA SER A 299 -10.49 2.31 -11.91
C SER A 299 -10.50 0.92 -11.25
N GLY A 300 -11.02 0.85 -10.02
CA GLY A 300 -10.74 -0.22 -9.07
C GLY A 300 -9.32 -0.12 -8.50
N VAL A 301 -9.10 -0.74 -7.36
CA VAL A 301 -7.76 -0.93 -6.77
C VAL A 301 -7.45 -2.42 -6.81
N LYS A 302 -6.69 -2.84 -7.81
CA LYS A 302 -6.60 -4.25 -8.25
C LYS A 302 -5.22 -4.87 -8.02
N TYR A 303 -4.26 -4.10 -7.51
CA TYR A 303 -2.85 -4.49 -7.43
C TYR A 303 -2.38 -4.56 -5.97
N ALA A 304 -1.66 -5.63 -5.65
CA ALA A 304 -1.03 -5.79 -4.34
C ALA A 304 0.08 -4.74 -4.10
N PRO A 305 0.26 -4.25 -2.86
CA PRO A 305 -0.50 -4.59 -1.66
C PRO A 305 -1.70 -3.67 -1.38
N GLY A 306 -2.03 -2.72 -2.27
CA GLY A 306 -3.10 -1.75 -2.08
C GLY A 306 -4.51 -2.37 -2.13
N ASN A 307 -4.67 -3.55 -2.76
CA ASN A 307 -5.94 -4.27 -2.83
C ASN A 307 -6.24 -5.12 -1.58
N ASP A 308 -5.28 -5.30 -0.67
CA ASP A 308 -5.46 -6.10 0.54
C ASP A 308 -6.45 -5.43 1.51
N PRO A 309 -7.50 -6.12 1.98
CA PRO A 309 -8.55 -5.52 2.82
C PRO A 309 -8.09 -5.23 4.25
N PHE A 310 -7.03 -5.87 4.76
CA PHE A 310 -6.54 -5.63 6.12
C PHE A 310 -5.77 -4.32 6.23
N VAL A 311 -4.94 -3.97 5.24
CA VAL A 311 -4.04 -2.84 5.29
C VAL A 311 -4.75 -1.48 5.12
N ILE A 312 -4.04 -0.39 5.37
CA ILE A 312 -4.55 0.96 5.12
C ILE A 312 -4.09 1.38 3.72
N THR A 313 -5.01 1.40 2.77
CA THR A 313 -4.76 1.90 1.43
C THR A 313 -5.11 3.39 1.36
N VAL A 314 -4.24 4.18 0.75
CA VAL A 314 -4.30 5.64 0.80
C VAL A 314 -4.42 6.23 -0.60
N GLY A 315 -5.50 6.99 -0.82
CA GLY A 315 -5.71 7.82 -2.00
C GLY A 315 -5.06 9.20 -1.87
N ALA A 316 -4.98 9.93 -2.99
CA ALA A 316 -4.42 11.26 -3.01
C ALA A 316 -5.51 12.35 -2.94
N VAL A 317 -5.16 13.48 -2.31
CA VAL A 317 -5.96 14.70 -2.26
C VAL A 317 -5.13 15.85 -2.83
N ASP A 318 -5.76 16.70 -3.63
CA ASP A 318 -5.30 18.05 -3.93
C ASP A 318 -5.89 19.01 -2.90
N LEU A 319 -5.04 19.74 -2.22
CA LEU A 319 -5.46 20.67 -1.17
C LEU A 319 -5.98 22.01 -1.72
N GLU A 320 -5.78 22.27 -3.01
CA GLU A 320 -6.20 23.54 -3.66
C GLU A 320 -5.76 24.80 -2.86
N GLY A 321 -4.53 24.71 -2.25
CA GLY A 321 -4.00 25.80 -1.42
C GLY A 321 -4.72 26.05 -0.10
N SER A 322 -5.58 25.16 0.36
CA SER A 322 -6.41 25.30 1.55
C SER A 322 -6.14 24.19 2.57
N VAL A 323 -6.46 24.42 3.83
CA VAL A 323 -6.50 23.39 4.88
C VAL A 323 -7.94 22.90 5.15
N ARG A 324 -8.91 23.42 4.42
CA ARG A 324 -10.34 23.14 4.59
C ARG A 324 -10.80 22.06 3.60
N PRO A 325 -11.28 20.91 4.03
CA PRO A 325 -11.71 19.82 3.14
C PRO A 325 -12.79 20.22 2.12
N ALA A 326 -13.60 21.23 2.44
CA ALA A 326 -14.61 21.76 1.53
C ALA A 326 -14.04 22.49 0.29
N ARG A 327 -12.72 22.67 0.22
CA ARG A 327 -11.99 23.24 -0.94
C ARG A 327 -10.99 22.25 -1.52
N HIS A 328 -10.99 21.00 -1.04
CA HIS A 328 -10.09 19.97 -1.53
C HIS A 328 -10.76 19.19 -2.66
N ASP A 329 -9.96 18.65 -3.53
CA ASP A 329 -10.37 17.79 -4.63
C ASP A 329 -9.58 16.47 -4.61
N VAL A 330 -10.09 15.45 -5.29
CA VAL A 330 -9.39 14.19 -5.50
C VAL A 330 -8.94 14.13 -6.95
N PRO A 331 -7.63 14.09 -7.21
CA PRO A 331 -7.13 14.05 -8.58
C PRO A 331 -7.61 12.81 -9.33
N ASN A 332 -7.96 12.94 -10.60
CA ASN A 332 -8.48 11.87 -11.45
C ASN A 332 -7.57 10.64 -11.51
N TRP A 333 -6.25 10.86 -11.42
CA TRP A 333 -5.26 9.79 -11.46
C TRP A 333 -5.19 8.97 -10.15
N SER A 334 -5.78 9.42 -9.04
CA SER A 334 -5.84 8.65 -7.80
C SER A 334 -6.77 7.46 -7.97
N ALA A 335 -6.23 6.24 -7.93
CA ALA A 335 -7.02 5.03 -8.11
C ALA A 335 -7.98 4.79 -6.95
N TYR A 336 -9.23 4.45 -7.28
CA TYR A 336 -10.29 4.13 -6.32
C TYR A 336 -11.31 3.15 -6.89
N GLY A 337 -12.13 2.59 -6.03
CA GLY A 337 -13.19 1.66 -6.40
C GLY A 337 -12.96 0.26 -5.83
N TYR A 338 -13.56 -0.76 -6.45
CA TYR A 338 -13.54 -2.12 -5.93
C TYR A 338 -12.30 -2.90 -6.33
N THR A 339 -11.80 -3.72 -5.40
CA THR A 339 -10.84 -4.79 -5.70
C THR A 339 -11.53 -5.94 -6.45
N TYR A 340 -10.76 -6.92 -6.94
CA TYR A 340 -11.35 -8.12 -7.54
C TYR A 340 -12.14 -8.99 -6.55
N ASP A 341 -11.86 -8.85 -5.25
CA ASP A 341 -12.55 -9.55 -4.19
C ASP A 341 -13.73 -8.76 -3.63
N GLY A 342 -14.07 -7.60 -4.22
CA GLY A 342 -15.23 -6.78 -3.88
C GLY A 342 -15.02 -5.81 -2.73
N PHE A 343 -13.79 -5.58 -2.27
CA PHE A 343 -13.50 -4.59 -1.24
C PHE A 343 -13.35 -3.21 -1.86
N GLN A 344 -13.96 -2.21 -1.22
CA GLN A 344 -13.78 -0.83 -1.66
C GLN A 344 -12.48 -0.24 -1.13
N LYS A 345 -11.79 0.50 -1.98
CA LYS A 345 -10.54 1.19 -1.73
C LYS A 345 -10.56 2.59 -2.34
N PRO A 346 -9.76 3.54 -1.81
CA PRO A 346 -8.92 3.45 -0.61
C PRO A 346 -9.75 3.48 0.68
N GLU A 347 -9.16 3.20 1.84
CA GLU A 347 -9.81 3.43 3.14
C GLU A 347 -9.85 4.90 3.48
N VAL A 348 -8.75 5.61 3.29
CA VAL A 348 -8.60 7.04 3.59
C VAL A 348 -7.78 7.72 2.51
N SER A 349 -7.77 9.04 2.51
CA SER A 349 -6.92 9.84 1.63
C SER A 349 -6.08 10.84 2.42
N ALA A 350 -4.99 11.30 1.80
CA ALA A 350 -4.15 12.37 2.31
C ALA A 350 -3.59 13.20 1.14
N ALA A 351 -3.00 14.36 1.44
CA ALA A 351 -2.39 15.20 0.41
C ALA A 351 -1.40 14.38 -0.45
N GLY A 352 -1.56 14.45 -1.75
CA GLY A 352 -0.71 13.69 -2.68
C GLY A 352 -0.35 14.48 -3.94
N ARG A 353 -0.99 15.64 -4.16
CA ARG A 353 -0.70 16.49 -5.29
C ARG A 353 0.21 17.61 -4.87
N TYR A 354 1.20 17.90 -5.72
CA TYR A 354 2.09 19.03 -5.52
C TYR A 354 2.99 18.94 -4.26
N MET A 355 3.43 17.78 -3.90
CA MET A 355 4.26 17.54 -2.72
C MET A 355 5.71 17.93 -2.93
N VAL A 356 6.32 18.61 -1.96
CA VAL A 356 7.75 18.95 -1.96
C VAL A 356 8.50 18.06 -0.98
N GLY A 357 9.58 17.46 -1.44
CA GLY A 357 10.37 16.55 -0.62
C GLY A 357 11.86 16.48 -1.05
N PRO A 358 12.68 15.87 -0.20
CA PRO A 358 14.11 15.72 -0.45
C PRO A 358 14.39 14.62 -1.48
N VAL A 359 15.43 14.82 -2.29
CA VAL A 359 15.97 13.80 -3.21
C VAL A 359 17.49 13.81 -3.17
N PRO A 360 18.18 12.68 -3.41
CA PRO A 360 19.63 12.66 -3.58
C PRO A 360 20.07 13.53 -4.75
N ALA A 361 21.28 14.06 -4.65
CA ALA A 361 21.80 14.96 -5.69
C ALA A 361 21.90 14.32 -7.08
N LEU A 362 22.15 13.00 -7.13
CA LEU A 362 22.34 12.22 -8.35
C LEU A 362 21.15 11.29 -8.67
N ALA A 363 20.00 11.51 -8.05
CA ALA A 363 18.82 10.68 -8.29
C ALA A 363 18.40 10.69 -9.77
N THR A 364 18.14 9.49 -10.33
CA THR A 364 17.69 9.34 -11.72
C THR A 364 16.33 9.99 -11.96
N LEU A 365 15.47 10.03 -10.93
CA LEU A 365 14.18 10.71 -10.99
C LEU A 365 14.30 12.20 -11.42
N LYS A 366 15.41 12.86 -11.10
CA LYS A 366 15.66 14.25 -11.54
C LYS A 366 15.93 14.36 -13.05
N SER A 367 16.53 13.33 -13.63
CA SER A 367 16.73 13.27 -15.07
C SER A 367 15.45 12.94 -15.81
N ASP A 368 14.60 12.09 -15.21
CA ASP A 368 13.33 11.71 -15.79
C ASP A 368 12.26 12.81 -15.69
N LYS A 369 12.37 13.67 -14.68
CA LYS A 369 11.42 14.75 -14.38
C LYS A 369 12.16 16.08 -14.10
N PRO A 370 12.86 16.64 -15.07
CA PRO A 370 13.70 17.84 -14.86
C PRO A 370 12.89 19.07 -14.46
N ASP A 371 11.67 19.22 -14.98
CA ASP A 371 10.78 20.34 -14.66
C ASP A 371 10.26 20.32 -13.22
N ASN A 372 10.38 19.17 -12.56
CA ASN A 372 9.98 18.97 -11.17
C ASN A 372 11.11 19.28 -10.16
N VAL A 373 12.30 19.60 -10.64
CA VAL A 373 13.46 19.88 -9.80
C VAL A 373 13.38 21.32 -9.30
N LEU A 374 13.22 21.50 -7.98
CA LEU A 374 13.20 22.82 -7.35
C LEU A 374 14.61 23.30 -6.98
N THR A 375 15.43 22.40 -6.47
CA THR A 375 16.82 22.65 -6.11
C THR A 375 17.67 21.41 -6.43
N SER A 376 18.97 21.50 -6.24
CA SER A 376 19.85 20.33 -6.39
C SER A 376 19.45 19.13 -5.51
N THR A 377 18.66 19.34 -4.46
CA THR A 377 18.34 18.34 -3.44
C THR A 377 16.87 18.25 -3.07
N THR A 378 15.98 18.95 -3.78
CA THR A 378 14.53 18.91 -3.58
C THR A 378 13.80 18.85 -4.91
N MET A 379 12.71 18.12 -4.95
CA MET A 379 11.78 18.06 -6.07
C MET A 379 10.35 18.36 -5.61
N ARG A 380 9.50 18.55 -6.59
CA ARG A 380 8.07 18.74 -6.43
C ARG A 380 7.35 17.64 -7.21
N LEU A 381 6.63 16.73 -6.52
CA LEU A 381 6.05 15.53 -7.11
C LEU A 381 4.61 15.31 -6.64
N SER A 382 3.81 14.55 -7.41
CA SER A 382 2.48 14.08 -7.03
C SER A 382 2.39 12.57 -7.11
N GLY A 383 1.44 11.98 -6.39
CA GLY A 383 1.19 10.55 -6.41
C GLY A 383 0.65 10.07 -5.07
N THR A 384 -0.13 9.00 -5.10
CA THR A 384 -0.56 8.27 -3.89
C THR A 384 0.64 7.72 -3.10
N SER A 385 1.80 7.56 -3.78
CA SER A 385 3.09 7.26 -3.15
C SER A 385 3.55 8.32 -2.14
N PHE A 386 3.01 9.55 -2.21
CA PHE A 386 3.33 10.64 -1.28
C PHE A 386 2.22 10.88 -0.27
N SER A 387 1.01 10.37 -0.53
CA SER A 387 -0.10 10.33 0.43
C SER A 387 0.11 9.26 1.49
N SER A 388 0.55 8.07 1.09
CA SER A 388 0.76 6.95 2.01
C SER A 388 1.77 7.24 3.12
N PRO A 389 2.94 7.90 2.91
CA PRO A 389 3.86 8.21 3.98
C PRO A 389 3.34 9.25 4.98
N ILE A 390 2.39 10.11 4.60
CA ILE A 390 1.68 10.98 5.56
C ILE A 390 0.90 10.11 6.54
N VAL A 391 0.17 9.12 6.04
CA VAL A 391 -0.63 8.20 6.87
C VAL A 391 0.29 7.30 7.70
N ALA A 392 1.42 6.85 7.15
CA ALA A 392 2.40 6.07 7.88
C ALA A 392 2.99 6.87 9.07
N GLY A 393 3.36 8.12 8.86
CA GLY A 393 3.82 9.00 9.93
C GLY A 393 2.71 9.32 10.94
N ALA A 394 1.46 9.54 10.49
CA ALA A 394 0.30 9.71 11.37
C ALA A 394 0.08 8.47 12.24
N ALA A 395 0.15 7.26 11.68
CA ALA A 395 0.07 6.01 12.43
C ALA A 395 1.17 5.89 13.48
N ALA A 396 2.40 6.30 13.16
CA ALA A 396 3.50 6.32 14.13
C ALA A 396 3.24 7.31 15.27
N GLN A 397 2.69 8.49 14.99
CA GLN A 397 2.29 9.48 16.01
C GLN A 397 1.14 8.97 16.90
N ILE A 398 0.18 8.24 16.33
CA ILE A 398 -0.89 7.59 17.09
C ILE A 398 -0.29 6.54 18.02
N LEU A 399 0.56 5.66 17.51
CA LEU A 399 1.21 4.61 18.30
C LEU A 399 2.19 5.14 19.36
N ALA A 400 2.78 6.33 19.15
CA ALA A 400 3.56 7.01 20.20
C ALA A 400 2.72 7.37 21.43
N ARG A 401 1.43 7.61 21.25
CA ARG A 401 0.46 7.99 22.30
C ARG A 401 -0.35 6.80 22.81
N HIS A 402 -0.51 5.80 21.96
CA HIS A 402 -1.24 4.57 22.23
C HIS A 402 -0.38 3.34 21.86
N PRO A 403 0.71 3.06 22.59
CA PRO A 403 1.69 2.03 22.22
C PRO A 403 1.09 0.61 22.19
N ASP A 404 0.01 0.39 22.91
CA ASP A 404 -0.68 -0.91 22.98
C ASP A 404 -1.75 -1.10 21.89
N TRP A 405 -2.03 -0.08 21.07
CA TRP A 405 -3.02 -0.24 20.01
C TRP A 405 -2.56 -1.19 18.92
N THR A 406 -3.51 -1.99 18.46
CA THR A 406 -3.34 -2.89 17.32
C THR A 406 -3.41 -2.12 16.00
N PRO A 407 -2.92 -2.69 14.90
CA PRO A 407 -3.11 -2.11 13.56
C PRO A 407 -4.58 -1.81 13.25
N ASP A 408 -5.51 -2.71 13.62
CA ASP A 408 -6.95 -2.51 13.44
C ASP A 408 -7.47 -1.27 14.18
N GLN A 409 -6.98 -1.02 15.39
CA GLN A 409 -7.38 0.16 16.16
C GLN A 409 -6.84 1.45 15.53
N VAL A 410 -5.60 1.43 15.01
CA VAL A 410 -5.02 2.57 14.29
C VAL A 410 -5.81 2.86 13.02
N LYS A 411 -6.12 1.82 12.21
CA LYS A 411 -6.96 1.93 11.02
C LYS A 411 -8.33 2.50 11.38
N GLY A 412 -8.99 1.95 12.38
CA GLY A 412 -10.30 2.41 12.83
C GLY A 412 -10.31 3.85 13.33
N ALA A 413 -9.26 4.27 14.05
CA ALA A 413 -9.15 5.65 14.52
C ALA A 413 -8.98 6.64 13.35
N LEU A 414 -8.13 6.32 12.38
CA LEU A 414 -7.93 7.15 11.19
C LEU A 414 -9.20 7.24 10.35
N MET A 415 -9.88 6.11 10.11
CA MET A 415 -11.12 6.08 9.33
C MET A 415 -12.25 6.85 10.04
N LEU A 416 -12.43 6.63 11.36
CA LEU A 416 -13.51 7.27 12.13
C LEU A 416 -13.38 8.80 12.20
N THR A 417 -12.16 9.32 12.14
CA THR A 417 -11.89 10.74 12.31
C THR A 417 -11.52 11.45 11.01
N ALA A 418 -11.58 10.73 9.89
CA ALA A 418 -11.37 11.30 8.58
C ALA A 418 -12.39 12.40 8.28
N ARG A 419 -12.00 13.35 7.45
CA ARG A 419 -12.82 14.51 7.09
C ARG A 419 -13.36 14.32 5.68
N PHE A 420 -14.65 14.46 5.55
CA PHE A 420 -15.34 14.34 4.27
C PHE A 420 -14.88 15.41 3.27
N ILE A 421 -14.72 15.04 2.01
CA ILE A 421 -14.41 15.93 0.89
C ILE A 421 -15.67 16.02 0.03
N PRO A 422 -16.40 17.16 0.05
CA PRO A 422 -17.72 17.26 -0.57
C PRO A 422 -17.74 17.08 -2.09
N ASP A 423 -16.66 17.48 -2.77
CA ASP A 423 -16.57 17.48 -4.23
C ASP A 423 -15.98 16.17 -4.79
N ALA A 424 -15.59 15.23 -3.92
CA ALA A 424 -15.12 13.92 -4.34
C ALA A 424 -16.29 13.00 -4.76
N ASP A 425 -16.07 12.19 -5.81
CA ASP A 425 -17.00 11.14 -6.17
C ASP A 425 -17.17 10.10 -5.05
N PRO A 426 -18.31 9.40 -4.97
CA PRO A 426 -18.55 8.38 -3.95
C PRO A 426 -17.42 7.33 -3.92
N GLY A 427 -16.75 7.23 -2.77
CA GLY A 427 -15.64 6.30 -2.55
C GLY A 427 -14.28 6.75 -3.07
N GLN A 428 -14.20 7.84 -3.82
CA GLN A 428 -12.96 8.33 -4.42
C GLN A 428 -11.91 8.72 -3.36
N ALA A 429 -12.36 9.35 -2.27
CA ALA A 429 -11.51 9.69 -1.12
C ALA A 429 -11.50 8.60 -0.02
N GLY A 430 -12.11 7.44 -0.25
CA GLY A 430 -12.43 6.50 0.81
C GLY A 430 -13.44 7.10 1.78
N VAL A 431 -13.18 7.01 3.10
CA VAL A 431 -14.02 7.67 4.11
C VAL A 431 -13.64 9.14 4.31
N GLY A 432 -12.64 9.65 3.60
CA GLY A 432 -12.21 11.04 3.60
C GLY A 432 -10.71 11.24 3.87
N GLU A 433 -10.32 12.51 3.98
CA GLU A 433 -8.96 12.90 4.33
C GLU A 433 -8.68 12.67 5.82
N ILE A 434 -7.51 12.12 6.14
CA ILE A 434 -7.15 11.84 7.54
C ILE A 434 -7.10 13.11 8.41
N ASN A 435 -7.38 12.90 9.71
CA ASN A 435 -7.10 13.87 10.76
C ASN A 435 -6.37 13.17 11.92
N ALA A 436 -5.05 13.22 11.89
CA ALA A 436 -4.20 12.51 12.84
C ALA A 436 -4.40 12.99 14.29
N GLU A 437 -4.57 14.29 14.52
CA GLU A 437 -4.82 14.85 15.85
C GLU A 437 -6.09 14.26 16.46
N ARG A 438 -7.19 14.26 15.70
CA ARG A 438 -8.45 13.67 16.16
C ARG A 438 -8.33 12.17 16.40
N ALA A 439 -7.59 11.46 15.55
CA ALA A 439 -7.36 10.02 15.69
C ALA A 439 -6.65 9.68 17.02
N THR A 440 -5.72 10.53 17.48
CA THR A 440 -5.03 10.31 18.76
C THR A 440 -5.92 10.55 19.99
N THR A 441 -7.04 11.24 19.85
CA THR A 441 -7.93 11.57 20.98
C THR A 441 -9.12 10.63 21.13
N ARG A 442 -9.31 9.69 20.19
CA ARG A 442 -10.45 8.76 20.23
C ARG A 442 -10.19 7.58 21.17
N PRO A 443 -10.95 7.44 22.26
CA PRO A 443 -10.89 6.24 23.08
C PRO A 443 -11.58 5.08 22.34
N ASN A 444 -11.01 3.88 22.45
CA ASN A 444 -11.61 2.64 21.93
C ASN A 444 -12.04 2.73 20.46
N PRO A 445 -11.11 2.97 19.52
CA PRO A 445 -11.46 3.02 18.12
C PRO A 445 -12.04 1.69 17.64
N PRO A 446 -12.99 1.71 16.70
CA PRO A 446 -13.57 0.50 16.17
C PRO A 446 -12.55 -0.35 15.42
N ASN A 447 -12.85 -1.65 15.25
CA ASN A 447 -12.06 -2.54 14.42
C ASN A 447 -12.72 -2.69 13.04
N PRO A 448 -12.23 -2.04 11.98
CA PRO A 448 -12.82 -2.14 10.65
C PRO A 448 -12.62 -3.53 10.00
N ASN A 449 -11.67 -4.31 10.49
CA ASN A 449 -11.38 -5.65 9.99
C ASN A 449 -12.09 -6.76 10.80
N ALA A 450 -13.01 -6.41 11.73
CA ALA A 450 -13.63 -7.38 12.65
C ALA A 450 -14.32 -8.55 11.93
N ALA A 451 -14.96 -8.30 10.79
CA ALA A 451 -15.62 -9.34 10.01
C ALA A 451 -14.60 -10.33 9.41
N LEU A 452 -13.48 -9.83 8.90
CA LEU A 452 -12.40 -10.65 8.34
C LEU A 452 -11.60 -11.37 9.42
N ASN A 453 -11.42 -10.75 10.58
CA ASN A 453 -10.68 -11.33 11.70
C ASN A 453 -11.29 -12.66 12.21
N ARG A 454 -12.58 -12.95 11.90
CA ARG A 454 -13.20 -14.26 12.19
C ARG A 454 -12.55 -15.41 11.44
N PHE A 455 -11.89 -15.12 10.32
CA PHE A 455 -11.19 -16.10 9.49
C PHE A 455 -9.68 -16.11 9.72
N VAL A 456 -9.18 -15.32 10.69
CA VAL A 456 -7.78 -15.37 11.11
C VAL A 456 -7.60 -16.51 12.09
N LYS A 457 -6.69 -17.43 11.80
CA LYS A 457 -6.41 -18.62 12.60
C LYS A 457 -4.91 -18.83 12.82
N ALA A 458 -4.57 -19.70 13.79
CA ALA A 458 -3.18 -20.10 14.00
C ALA A 458 -2.58 -20.69 12.70
N ALA A 459 -1.37 -20.25 12.37
CA ALA A 459 -0.67 -20.76 11.19
C ALA A 459 -0.37 -22.26 11.34
N PRO A 460 -0.53 -23.08 10.29
CA PRO A 460 -0.20 -24.51 10.32
C PRO A 460 1.26 -24.80 10.71
N SER A 461 2.16 -23.85 10.41
CA SER A 461 3.58 -23.92 10.79
C SER A 461 3.84 -23.71 12.29
N GLY A 462 2.81 -23.37 13.08
CA GLY A 462 2.94 -23.04 14.50
C GLY A 462 3.53 -21.66 14.78
N SER A 463 3.86 -20.87 13.77
CA SER A 463 4.41 -19.52 13.90
C SER A 463 3.40 -18.44 13.50
N GLY A 464 2.75 -17.82 14.50
CA GLY A 464 1.82 -16.71 14.29
C GLY A 464 0.45 -17.12 13.75
N VAL A 465 -0.23 -16.22 13.06
CA VAL A 465 -1.58 -16.42 12.50
C VAL A 465 -1.58 -16.16 11.00
N VAL A 466 -2.61 -16.66 10.33
CA VAL A 466 -2.86 -16.52 8.89
C VAL A 466 -4.34 -16.31 8.62
N PHE A 467 -4.66 -15.65 7.53
CA PHE A 467 -6.02 -15.58 7.03
C PHE A 467 -6.43 -16.91 6.36
N ASP A 468 -7.61 -17.43 6.71
CA ASP A 468 -8.17 -18.66 6.13
C ASP A 468 -9.03 -18.32 4.91
N ALA A 469 -8.37 -18.03 3.80
CA ALA A 469 -9.01 -17.69 2.54
C ALA A 469 -10.08 -18.73 2.12
N ALA A 470 -9.81 -20.02 2.33
CA ALA A 470 -10.75 -21.07 1.93
C ALA A 470 -12.05 -21.04 2.76
N SER A 471 -11.95 -20.81 4.07
CA SER A 471 -13.13 -20.67 4.93
C SER A 471 -13.90 -19.39 4.62
N TRP A 472 -13.18 -18.28 4.35
CA TRP A 472 -13.80 -17.03 3.94
C TRP A 472 -14.50 -17.17 2.58
N GLU A 473 -13.84 -17.69 1.54
CA GLU A 473 -14.46 -17.93 0.23
C GLU A 473 -15.71 -18.84 0.33
N SER A 474 -15.64 -19.87 1.18
CA SER A 474 -16.79 -20.74 1.42
C SER A 474 -17.95 -20.00 2.06
N ALA A 475 -17.68 -19.16 3.06
CA ALA A 475 -18.70 -18.34 3.72
C ALA A 475 -19.28 -17.31 2.75
N ALA A 476 -18.44 -16.64 1.98
CA ALA A 476 -18.86 -15.67 0.97
C ALA A 476 -19.77 -16.29 -0.11
N LYS A 477 -19.47 -17.49 -0.56
CA LYS A 477 -20.29 -18.21 -1.57
C LYS A 477 -21.57 -18.81 -0.99
N SER A 478 -21.62 -19.14 0.29
CA SER A 478 -22.77 -19.78 0.95
C SER A 478 -23.77 -18.78 1.51
N SER A 479 -23.36 -17.55 1.71
CA SER A 479 -24.15 -16.51 2.34
C SER A 479 -24.79 -15.59 1.31
N VAL A 480 -26.12 -15.71 1.15
CA VAL A 480 -26.93 -14.70 0.45
C VAL A 480 -26.80 -13.32 1.11
N SER A 481 -26.23 -13.26 2.31
CA SER A 481 -26.08 -12.04 3.11
C SER A 481 -24.76 -11.30 2.92
N TRP A 482 -23.78 -11.83 2.19
CA TRP A 482 -22.61 -11.04 1.83
C TRP A 482 -22.99 -9.88 0.91
N ASP A 483 -23.99 -10.08 0.05
CA ASP A 483 -24.56 -9.05 -0.80
C ASP A 483 -25.46 -8.07 -0.03
N SER A 484 -25.82 -8.36 1.22
CA SER A 484 -26.79 -7.57 2.00
C SER A 484 -26.19 -6.89 3.23
N VAL A 485 -24.92 -7.13 3.56
CA VAL A 485 -24.26 -6.43 4.66
C VAL A 485 -23.45 -5.28 4.09
N SER A 486 -24.09 -4.15 3.99
CA SER A 486 -23.50 -2.93 3.45
C SER A 486 -22.89 -2.07 4.56
N TRP A 487 -21.99 -1.17 4.18
CA TRP A 487 -21.52 -0.11 5.06
C TRP A 487 -22.65 0.81 5.55
N SER A 488 -23.84 0.76 4.90
CA SER A 488 -25.01 1.51 5.33
C SER A 488 -25.58 1.06 6.67
N ASP A 489 -25.31 -0.19 7.08
CA ASP A 489 -25.75 -0.70 8.39
C ASP A 489 -24.80 -0.33 9.53
N VAL A 490 -23.71 0.35 9.22
CA VAL A 490 -22.76 0.87 10.21
C VAL A 490 -23.10 2.31 10.52
N SER A 491 -23.64 2.53 11.68
CA SER A 491 -23.66 3.86 12.28
C SER A 491 -22.22 4.22 12.69
N TRP A 492 -21.60 5.17 12.02
CA TRP A 492 -20.30 5.73 12.39
C TRP A 492 -20.34 6.41 13.76
N THR A 493 -21.55 6.65 14.29
CA THR A 493 -21.80 7.19 15.63
C THR A 493 -21.84 6.10 16.68
N ASP A 494 -22.17 4.87 16.28
CA ASP A 494 -22.24 3.72 17.17
C ASP A 494 -21.08 2.77 16.85
N ALA A 495 -20.10 2.69 17.72
CA ALA A 495 -18.81 2.03 17.53
C ALA A 495 -18.87 0.50 17.29
N SER A 496 -19.97 -0.05 16.82
CA SER A 496 -20.12 -1.48 16.56
C SER A 496 -19.82 -1.84 15.10
N TRP A 497 -18.57 -1.73 14.69
CA TRP A 497 -18.05 -2.27 13.43
C TRP A 497 -18.14 -3.80 13.32
N GLN A 498 -18.68 -4.45 14.33
CA GLN A 498 -18.73 -5.93 14.42
C GLN A 498 -19.66 -6.58 13.41
N SER A 499 -20.56 -5.83 12.78
CA SER A 499 -21.53 -6.33 11.80
C SER A 499 -21.22 -5.93 10.36
N VAL A 500 -20.10 -5.26 10.10
CA VAL A 500 -19.76 -4.80 8.76
C VAL A 500 -19.22 -5.93 7.91
N SER A 501 -19.87 -6.19 6.81
CA SER A 501 -19.35 -6.97 5.71
C SER A 501 -18.89 -6.05 4.57
N TRP A 502 -17.82 -6.42 3.92
CA TRP A 502 -17.19 -5.67 2.85
C TRP A 502 -17.72 -6.00 1.46
N SER A 503 -18.72 -6.87 1.33
CA SER A 503 -19.10 -7.47 0.05
C SER A 503 -20.23 -6.77 -0.68
N ASP A 504 -21.04 -5.96 -0.01
CA ASP A 504 -22.13 -5.21 -0.66
C ASP A 504 -22.03 -3.73 -0.33
N ALA A 505 -20.94 -3.18 -0.74
CA ALA A 505 -20.80 -1.76 -0.61
C ALA A 505 -21.29 -1.08 -1.87
N SER A 506 -22.57 -0.91 -2.01
CA SER A 506 -22.98 0.28 -2.71
C SER A 506 -22.77 1.45 -1.75
N TRP A 507 -21.61 2.11 -1.80
CA TRP A 507 -21.38 3.40 -1.14
C TRP A 507 -22.43 4.43 -1.56
N GLN A 508 -23.19 4.16 -2.62
CA GLN A 508 -24.36 4.92 -3.03
C GLN A 508 -25.53 4.82 -2.04
N SER A 509 -25.56 3.78 -1.18
CA SER A 509 -26.58 3.64 -0.14
C SER A 509 -26.11 4.08 1.25
N VAL A 510 -24.83 4.38 1.43
CA VAL A 510 -24.39 5.13 2.61
C VAL A 510 -24.82 6.57 2.41
N SER A 511 -25.99 6.88 2.91
CA SER A 511 -26.41 8.27 3.04
C SER A 511 -25.51 8.92 4.07
N TRP A 512 -24.56 9.73 3.62
CA TRP A 512 -23.73 10.57 4.48
C TRP A 512 -24.57 11.60 5.25
N THR A 513 -25.86 11.72 4.90
CA THR A 513 -26.86 12.52 5.64
C THR A 513 -27.35 11.79 6.90
N ASP A 514 -27.26 10.45 6.95
CA ASP A 514 -27.63 9.67 8.13
C ASP A 514 -26.45 9.48 9.09
N VAL A 515 -25.23 9.73 8.62
CA VAL A 515 -24.09 9.94 9.50
C VAL A 515 -24.17 11.35 10.03
N SER A 516 -24.76 11.50 11.20
CA SER A 516 -24.90 12.79 11.87
C SER A 516 -23.53 13.30 12.30
N TRP A 517 -22.82 13.94 11.37
CA TRP A 517 -21.63 14.74 11.64
C TRP A 517 -22.00 15.98 12.44
N SER A 518 -23.32 16.31 12.51
CA SER A 518 -23.84 17.47 13.18
C SER A 518 -23.86 17.37 14.72
N ASP A 519 -23.92 16.16 15.28
CA ASP A 519 -24.07 15.99 16.72
C ASP A 519 -22.78 16.17 17.53
N ASN A 520 -21.62 16.27 16.84
CA ASN A 520 -20.31 16.48 17.48
C ASN A 520 -19.46 17.63 16.90
N LEU A 521 -19.98 18.39 15.93
CA LEU A 521 -19.31 19.56 15.38
C LEU A 521 -20.34 20.58 14.94
N THR A 522 -20.70 21.45 15.84
CA THR A 522 -21.26 22.73 15.42
C THR A 522 -20.15 23.54 14.78
N LEU A 523 -20.44 24.27 13.71
CA LEU A 523 -19.51 25.24 13.09
C LEU A 523 -18.91 26.24 14.10
N ALA A 524 -19.47 26.30 15.31
CA ALA A 524 -19.01 27.12 16.43
C ALA A 524 -17.81 26.51 17.19
N ASP A 525 -17.60 25.17 17.10
CA ASP A 525 -16.47 24.51 17.79
C ASP A 525 -15.19 24.56 16.96
N VAL A 526 -15.24 25.12 15.76
CA VAL A 526 -14.09 25.37 14.88
C VAL A 526 -13.89 26.88 14.78
N SER A 527 -13.63 27.55 15.90
CA SER A 527 -13.08 28.91 15.88
C SER A 527 -11.60 28.84 15.49
N PHE A 528 -11.31 28.84 14.19
CA PHE A 528 -9.98 29.15 13.70
C PHE A 528 -9.84 30.68 13.65
N GLU A 529 -9.34 31.26 14.74
CA GLU A 529 -8.68 32.57 14.69
C GLU A 529 -7.28 32.41 14.06
N ASP A 530 -7.24 32.09 12.80
CA ASP A 530 -6.02 32.30 11.99
C ASP A 530 -6.45 32.43 10.52
N ASN A 531 -6.67 33.68 10.12
CA ASN A 531 -6.78 34.12 8.73
C ASN A 531 -5.42 34.11 8.03
N ALA A 532 -4.69 33.01 8.06
CA ALA A 532 -3.54 32.79 7.21
C ALA A 532 -4.00 32.07 5.93
N GLU A 533 -4.72 32.77 5.07
CA GLU A 533 -4.79 32.42 3.66
C GLU A 533 -3.39 32.71 3.08
N LEU A 534 -2.55 31.68 3.02
CA LEU A 534 -1.40 31.70 2.16
C LEU A 534 -1.95 31.61 0.73
N GLU A 535 -2.06 32.76 0.06
CA GLU A 535 -2.19 32.79 -1.39
C GLU A 535 -0.93 32.16 -2.00
N VAL A 536 -1.01 30.87 -2.24
CA VAL A 536 -0.07 30.20 -3.14
C VAL A 536 -0.59 30.46 -4.54
N GLY A 537 0.11 31.32 -5.27
CA GLY A 537 -0.25 31.67 -6.64
C GLY A 537 -0.56 30.43 -7.47
N SER A 538 -1.58 30.54 -8.30
CA SER A 538 -1.92 29.52 -9.29
C SER A 538 -0.67 29.12 -10.08
N PRO A 539 -0.48 27.84 -10.42
CA PRO A 539 0.58 27.42 -11.33
C PRO A 539 0.46 28.18 -12.64
N ALA A 540 1.57 28.61 -13.20
CA ALA A 540 1.58 29.27 -14.49
C ALA A 540 0.93 28.35 -15.55
N GLU A 541 0.06 28.91 -16.37
CA GLU A 541 -0.50 28.25 -17.55
C GLU A 541 0.65 27.74 -18.43
N GLY A 542 0.85 26.42 -18.46
CA GLY A 542 1.92 25.79 -19.25
C GLY A 542 2.37 24.42 -18.74
N ASP A 543 1.92 23.97 -17.57
CA ASP A 543 2.26 22.65 -17.08
C ASP A 543 1.54 21.57 -17.90
N TYR A 544 2.28 20.87 -18.74
CA TYR A 544 1.81 19.70 -19.48
C TYR A 544 1.40 18.61 -18.50
N VAL A 545 0.11 18.35 -18.43
CA VAL A 545 -0.47 17.23 -17.68
C VAL A 545 -0.54 16.04 -18.63
N MET A 546 0.29 15.02 -18.41
CA MET A 546 0.11 13.75 -19.12
C MET A 546 -1.31 13.25 -18.88
N THR A 547 -2.04 13.00 -19.95
CA THR A 547 -3.38 12.41 -19.84
C THR A 547 -3.27 10.94 -19.42
N PRO A 548 -4.31 10.36 -18.78
CA PRO A 548 -4.35 8.93 -18.49
C PRO A 548 -4.19 8.04 -19.74
N GLU A 549 -4.52 8.57 -20.92
CA GLU A 549 -4.33 7.92 -22.21
C GLU A 549 -2.84 7.84 -22.59
N ASP A 550 -2.07 8.88 -22.30
CA ASP A 550 -0.62 8.88 -22.52
C ASP A 550 0.09 7.90 -21.59
N GLU A 551 -0.37 7.78 -20.35
CA GLU A 551 0.17 6.83 -19.36
C GLU A 551 -0.25 5.39 -19.69
N ALA A 552 -1.50 5.18 -20.12
CA ALA A 552 -2.00 3.89 -20.58
C ALA A 552 -1.33 3.45 -21.89
N ALA A 553 -1.07 4.36 -22.81
CA ALA A 553 -0.35 4.08 -24.05
C ALA A 553 1.12 3.70 -23.78
N ALA A 554 1.79 4.42 -22.88
CA ALA A 554 3.16 4.11 -22.45
C ALA A 554 3.27 2.74 -21.75
N ILE A 555 2.20 2.33 -21.02
CA ILE A 555 2.11 1.03 -20.35
C ILE A 555 1.84 -0.10 -21.36
N LEU A 556 1.02 0.14 -22.37
CA LEU A 556 0.64 -0.85 -23.39
C LEU A 556 1.73 -1.08 -24.44
N GLU A 557 2.47 -0.06 -24.82
CA GLU A 557 3.47 -0.16 -25.89
C GLU A 557 4.86 -0.62 -25.41
N GLY A 558 5.15 -0.57 -24.12
CA GLY A 558 6.44 -1.03 -23.55
C GLY A 558 7.65 -0.29 -24.13
N LEU A 559 7.43 0.84 -24.82
CA LEU A 559 8.42 1.57 -25.59
C LEU A 559 8.39 3.03 -25.18
N PHE A 560 9.36 3.41 -24.37
CA PHE A 560 9.83 4.78 -24.33
C PHE A 560 10.72 4.94 -25.58
N ASP A 561 10.28 5.70 -26.57
CA ASP A 561 11.12 6.04 -27.72
C ASP A 561 12.06 7.20 -27.31
N PRO A 562 13.37 6.96 -27.14
CA PRO A 562 14.31 8.01 -26.72
C PRO A 562 14.62 9.03 -27.84
N THR A 563 13.98 8.93 -29.02
CA THR A 563 14.27 9.80 -30.17
C THR A 563 13.27 10.93 -30.37
N ARG A 564 12.21 11.01 -29.57
CA ARG A 564 11.23 12.10 -29.67
C ARG A 564 11.73 13.33 -28.92
N VAL A 565 12.49 14.17 -29.61
CA VAL A 565 12.87 15.53 -29.15
C VAL A 565 11.67 16.44 -29.40
N GLU A 566 11.03 16.91 -28.35
CA GLU A 566 10.03 17.99 -28.43
C GLU A 566 10.70 19.33 -28.70
N PRO A 567 10.09 20.21 -29.50
CA PRO A 567 10.71 21.51 -29.82
C PRO A 567 10.74 22.43 -28.59
N THR A 568 11.91 22.91 -28.25
CA THR A 568 12.14 23.89 -27.20
C THR A 568 11.39 25.19 -27.53
N PRO A 569 10.57 25.74 -26.60
CA PRO A 569 10.01 27.08 -26.81
C PRO A 569 11.12 28.14 -26.81
N ALA A 570 11.03 29.09 -27.71
CA ALA A 570 11.98 30.16 -27.83
C ALA A 570 12.04 31.01 -26.55
N PRO A 571 13.23 31.50 -26.14
CA PRO A 571 13.35 32.33 -24.96
C PRO A 571 12.71 33.70 -25.22
N ASP A 572 11.76 34.05 -24.35
CA ASP A 572 11.17 35.39 -24.33
C ASP A 572 12.19 36.40 -23.78
N ALA A 573 12.54 37.36 -24.61
CA ALA A 573 13.47 38.41 -24.29
C ALA A 573 12.71 39.55 -23.63
N SER A 574 12.90 39.73 -22.33
CA SER A 574 12.91 41.03 -21.63
C SER A 574 12.53 40.88 -20.14
N LEU A 575 13.53 40.81 -19.30
CA LEU A 575 13.45 41.38 -17.95
C LEU A 575 14.81 41.97 -17.58
N ASP A 576 14.87 43.29 -17.67
CA ASP A 576 15.95 44.11 -17.14
C ASP A 576 16.09 43.94 -15.63
N LEU A 577 17.29 43.57 -15.20
CA LEU A 577 17.69 43.61 -13.79
C LEU A 577 18.32 44.97 -13.51
N PRO A 578 17.95 45.70 -12.44
CA PRO A 578 18.72 46.84 -11.98
C PRO A 578 19.98 46.38 -11.24
N SER A 579 21.10 46.93 -11.65
CA SER A 579 22.41 46.82 -11.03
C SER A 579 22.48 47.63 -9.72
N ASP A 580 23.38 47.15 -8.83
CA ASP A 580 24.07 47.86 -7.76
C ASP A 580 23.32 48.16 -6.44
N ALA A 581 23.59 47.34 -5.45
CA ALA A 581 23.81 47.83 -4.07
C ALA A 581 24.88 46.98 -3.38
N GLN A 582 26.06 47.51 -3.24
CA GLN A 582 27.12 47.04 -2.36
C GLN A 582 26.67 47.18 -0.90
N VAL A 583 26.71 46.12 -0.13
CA VAL A 583 26.65 46.19 1.35
C VAL A 583 27.99 45.72 1.90
N GLN A 584 28.72 46.64 2.50
CA GLN A 584 29.91 46.40 3.29
C GLN A 584 29.55 45.71 4.60
N VAL A 585 30.29 44.67 4.91
CA VAL A 585 30.29 44.00 6.23
C VAL A 585 31.48 44.55 7.04
N PRO A 586 31.31 44.94 8.31
CA PRO A 586 32.43 45.11 9.22
C PRO A 586 32.61 43.84 10.05
N LEU A 587 33.87 43.36 10.09
CA LEU A 587 34.42 42.52 11.15
C LEU A 587 34.94 43.43 12.29
N PRO A 588 35.13 42.95 13.51
CA PRO A 588 35.63 41.70 13.97
C PRO A 588 34.63 40.78 14.69
#